data_385fe757e61024d2b699d19675377b3e
#
_entry.id   385fe757e61024d2b699d19675377b3e
#
_cell.length_a   1.000
_cell.length_b   1.000
_cell.length_c   1.000
_cell.angle_alpha   90.00
_cell.angle_beta   90.00
_cell.angle_gamma   90.00
#
_symmetry.space_group_name_H-M   'P 1'
#
loop_
_entity.id
_entity.type
_entity.pdbx_description
1 polymer ?
#
loop_
_entity_poly.entity_id
_entity_poly.type
_entity_poly.pdbx_seq_one_letter_code
_entity_poly.pdbx_strand_id
1 'polypeptide(L)'
;MLVAPTEVKAWVIWFARLGYTAKATVFLVLGLLAVEATFARGGKLTDQLGALQAIGQSPFGSLLLSILALGLGSHALWQILLALLDLEHKGRTIQGLLLRAGFGISGLIYAGLAVTAIRILLGLHNQSGEQRAEALTAQVLAHPLGSWLVGIFGSVVAGLGLYQFYKLRRSRFLGDLRLDVMSRPAQRWVCESGRLGHTALGTVMLLVGSFLIQAAIQLNPHDAGGVQQALQTLGNQPYGVWLLAAMALGLMAYGSFTLMLARYANCLFVYCADAAVGQ
;
A
#
# COMPACT_ATOMS: atom_id res chain seq x y z
N MET A 1 33.90 -15.35 -1.41
CA MET A 1 33.78 -15.11 0.04
C MET A 1 32.29 -15.17 0.34
N LEU A 2 31.77 -16.35 0.70
CA LEU A 2 30.33 -16.59 0.95
C LEU A 2 30.07 -16.16 2.39
N VAL A 3 29.34 -15.05 2.54
CA VAL A 3 28.84 -14.59 3.85
C VAL A 3 27.89 -15.66 4.37
N ALA A 4 28.14 -16.13 5.59
CA ALA A 4 27.38 -17.20 6.22
C ALA A 4 25.87 -16.86 6.28
N PRO A 5 24.99 -17.83 5.96
CA PRO A 5 23.53 -17.57 5.79
C PRO A 5 22.81 -17.10 7.04
N THR A 6 23.41 -17.18 8.21
CA THR A 6 22.79 -16.93 9.52
C THR A 6 22.78 -15.45 9.93
N GLU A 7 23.76 -14.64 9.55
CA GLU A 7 23.84 -13.23 9.97
C GLU A 7 22.96 -12.30 9.12
N VAL A 8 22.77 -12.62 7.84
CA VAL A 8 21.89 -11.85 6.95
C VAL A 8 20.41 -11.93 7.39
N LYS A 9 20.04 -12.98 8.12
CA LYS A 9 18.66 -13.32 8.47
C LYS A 9 18.02 -12.35 9.50
N ALA A 10 18.73 -11.91 10.52
CA ALA A 10 18.13 -11.14 11.62
C ALA A 10 17.81 -9.69 11.24
N TRP A 11 18.73 -8.97 10.62
CA TRP A 11 18.50 -7.58 10.24
C TRP A 11 17.46 -7.43 9.13
N VAL A 12 17.38 -8.38 8.17
CA VAL A 12 16.34 -8.39 7.12
C VAL A 12 14.96 -8.53 7.73
N ILE A 13 14.81 -9.41 8.74
CA ILE A 13 13.55 -9.59 9.46
C ILE A 13 13.16 -8.29 10.20
N TRP A 14 14.11 -7.64 10.84
CA TRP A 14 13.88 -6.36 11.51
C TRP A 14 13.44 -5.26 10.54
N PHE A 15 14.12 -5.12 9.41
CA PHE A 15 13.75 -4.15 8.36
C PHE A 15 12.36 -4.45 7.79
N ALA A 16 12.04 -5.70 7.51
CA ALA A 16 10.72 -6.09 7.03
C ALA A 16 9.63 -5.76 8.08
N ARG A 17 9.85 -6.09 9.35
CA ARG A 17 8.92 -5.78 10.44
C ARG A 17 8.71 -4.28 10.61
N LEU A 18 9.78 -3.50 10.60
CA LEU A 18 9.71 -2.04 10.67
C LEU A 18 8.91 -1.48 9.50
N GLY A 19 9.15 -1.97 8.29
CA GLY A 19 8.42 -1.56 7.09
C GLY A 19 6.92 -1.89 7.16
N TYR A 20 6.56 -3.10 7.56
CA TYR A 20 5.15 -3.49 7.73
C TYR A 20 4.47 -2.69 8.85
N THR A 21 5.18 -2.41 9.95
CA THR A 21 4.65 -1.58 11.04
C THR A 21 4.39 -0.15 10.56
N ALA A 22 5.34 0.46 9.86
CA ALA A 22 5.17 1.80 9.30
C ALA A 22 3.99 1.86 8.32
N LYS A 23 3.89 0.88 7.41
CA LYS A 23 2.75 0.75 6.49
C LYS A 23 1.43 0.63 7.26
N ALA A 24 1.38 -0.24 8.27
CA ALA A 24 0.20 -0.43 9.10
C ALA A 24 -0.26 0.87 9.77
N THR A 25 0.68 1.63 10.34
CA THR A 25 0.41 2.92 10.98
C THR A 25 -0.23 3.91 10.02
N VAL A 26 0.31 4.04 8.79
CA VAL A 26 -0.26 4.94 7.77
C VAL A 26 -1.70 4.55 7.45
N PHE A 27 -2.01 3.26 7.26
CA PHE A 27 -3.38 2.82 6.95
C PHE A 27 -4.33 2.93 8.13
N LEU A 28 -3.86 2.73 9.37
CA LEU A 28 -4.67 2.95 10.58
C LEU A 28 -5.03 4.42 10.73
N VAL A 29 -4.07 5.33 10.56
CA VAL A 29 -4.32 6.78 10.61
C VAL A 29 -5.23 7.22 9.48
N LEU A 30 -5.00 6.73 8.25
CA LEU A 30 -5.86 7.03 7.10
C LEU A 30 -7.32 6.58 7.36
N GLY A 31 -7.50 5.37 7.89
CA GLY A 31 -8.82 4.87 8.24
C GLY A 31 -9.47 5.68 9.37
N LEU A 32 -8.70 6.09 10.38
CA LEU A 32 -9.20 6.93 11.48
C LEU A 32 -9.64 8.31 10.97
N LEU A 33 -8.84 8.96 10.12
CA LEU A 33 -9.21 10.23 9.49
C LEU A 33 -10.45 10.11 8.60
N ALA A 34 -10.61 8.97 7.92
CA ALA A 34 -11.81 8.70 7.13
C ALA A 34 -13.05 8.50 8.03
N VAL A 35 -12.92 7.87 9.22
CA VAL A 35 -14.01 7.82 10.24
C VAL A 35 -14.37 9.23 10.69
N GLU A 36 -13.37 10.02 11.05
CA GLU A 36 -13.57 11.41 11.48
C GLU A 36 -14.27 12.24 10.38
N ALA A 37 -13.81 12.13 9.14
CA ALA A 37 -14.44 12.80 8.00
C ALA A 37 -15.89 12.37 7.76
N THR A 38 -16.24 11.13 8.11
CA THR A 38 -17.59 10.57 7.92
C THR A 38 -18.57 11.06 8.98
N PHE A 39 -18.16 11.16 10.24
CA PHE A 39 -19.06 11.40 11.38
C PHE A 39 -18.87 12.79 12.01
N ALA A 40 -17.72 13.43 11.87
CA ALA A 40 -17.46 14.77 12.40
C ALA A 40 -17.75 15.84 11.35
N ARG A 41 -18.48 16.89 11.75
CA ARG A 41 -18.71 18.05 10.88
C ARG A 41 -17.40 18.79 10.65
N GLY A 42 -16.83 18.67 9.45
CA GLY A 42 -15.58 19.35 9.06
C GLY A 42 -14.37 18.46 8.91
N GLY A 43 -14.50 17.14 9.07
CA GLY A 43 -13.44 16.19 8.70
C GLY A 43 -13.16 16.21 7.19
N LYS A 44 -11.89 16.18 6.80
CA LYS A 44 -11.47 16.13 5.40
C LYS A 44 -11.04 14.72 5.02
N LEU A 45 -11.65 14.18 3.96
CA LEU A 45 -11.16 12.96 3.33
C LEU A 45 -9.75 13.22 2.80
N THR A 46 -8.86 12.28 3.02
CA THR A 46 -7.46 12.41 2.65
C THR A 46 -6.89 11.08 2.14
N ASP A 47 -5.66 11.12 1.69
CA ASP A 47 -4.88 9.97 1.25
C ASP A 47 -3.73 9.65 2.22
N GLN A 48 -2.81 8.78 1.83
CA GLN A 48 -1.65 8.44 2.65
C GLN A 48 -0.73 9.64 2.92
N LEU A 49 -0.66 10.61 1.99
CA LEU A 49 0.13 11.82 2.16
C LEU A 49 -0.47 12.72 3.25
N GLY A 50 -1.79 12.89 3.23
CA GLY A 50 -2.49 13.63 4.27
C GLY A 50 -2.47 12.93 5.63
N ALA A 51 -2.46 11.58 5.67
CA ALA A 51 -2.23 10.84 6.91
C ALA A 51 -0.84 11.14 7.50
N LEU A 52 0.21 11.22 6.68
CA LEU A 52 1.54 11.64 7.13
C LEU A 52 1.56 13.09 7.64
N GLN A 53 0.83 13.99 6.98
CA GLN A 53 0.70 15.39 7.44
C GLN A 53 -0.01 15.47 8.79
N ALA A 54 -1.09 14.72 9.00
CA ALA A 54 -1.81 14.65 10.27
C ALA A 54 -0.91 14.12 11.40
N ILE A 55 -0.10 13.08 11.14
CA ILE A 55 0.88 12.58 12.08
C ILE A 55 1.91 13.66 12.41
N GLY A 56 2.39 14.41 11.41
CA GLY A 56 3.36 15.49 11.60
C GLY A 56 2.87 16.64 12.48
N GLN A 57 1.56 16.88 12.49
CA GLN A 57 0.91 17.90 13.31
C GLN A 57 0.59 17.43 14.74
N SER A 58 0.80 16.13 15.06
CA SER A 58 0.59 15.60 16.41
C SER A 58 1.67 16.05 17.39
N PRO A 59 1.43 16.00 18.73
CA PRO A 59 2.38 16.45 19.76
C PRO A 59 3.78 15.82 19.66
N PHE A 60 3.90 14.60 19.15
CA PHE A 60 5.17 13.89 18.91
C PHE A 60 5.44 13.67 17.42
N GLY A 61 4.89 14.53 16.55
CA GLY A 61 4.85 14.36 15.11
C GLY A 61 6.22 14.15 14.49
N SER A 62 7.23 14.93 14.89
CA SER A 62 8.60 14.81 14.36
C SER A 62 9.24 13.45 14.67
N LEU A 63 9.09 12.94 15.89
CA LEU A 63 9.61 11.64 16.27
C LEU A 63 8.88 10.52 15.50
N LEU A 64 7.54 10.58 15.45
CA LEU A 64 6.73 9.59 14.74
C LEU A 64 7.03 9.58 13.24
N LEU A 65 7.15 10.76 12.60
CA LEU A 65 7.50 10.87 11.19
C LEU A 65 8.92 10.35 10.91
N SER A 66 9.88 10.56 11.81
CA SER A 66 11.24 10.03 11.66
C SER A 66 11.22 8.49 11.64
N ILE A 67 10.50 7.89 12.58
CA ILE A 67 10.33 6.42 12.64
C ILE A 67 9.60 5.91 11.39
N LEU A 68 8.54 6.61 10.95
CA LEU A 68 7.79 6.25 9.75
C LEU A 68 8.63 6.40 8.48
N ALA A 69 9.41 7.47 8.35
CA ALA A 69 10.30 7.68 7.20
C ALA A 69 11.32 6.53 7.07
N LEU A 70 11.94 6.13 8.19
CA LEU A 70 12.85 4.98 8.22
C LEU A 70 12.12 3.67 7.88
N GLY A 71 10.93 3.45 8.45
CA GLY A 71 10.13 2.26 8.21
C GLY A 71 9.64 2.15 6.76
N LEU A 72 9.09 3.23 6.22
CA LEU A 72 8.61 3.28 4.83
C LEU A 72 9.78 3.16 3.84
N GLY A 73 10.93 3.79 4.14
CA GLY A 73 12.15 3.65 3.36
C GLY A 73 12.68 2.20 3.36
N SER A 74 12.68 1.55 4.52
CA SER A 74 13.04 0.14 4.66
C SER A 74 12.09 -0.76 3.87
N HIS A 75 10.79 -0.50 3.92
CA HIS A 75 9.79 -1.24 3.13
C HIS A 75 9.96 -1.03 1.63
N ALA A 76 10.24 0.22 1.21
CA ALA A 76 10.52 0.54 -0.19
C ALA A 76 11.74 -0.20 -0.70
N LEU A 77 12.84 -0.16 0.05
CA LEU A 77 14.07 -0.88 -0.29
C LEU A 77 13.82 -2.38 -0.41
N TRP A 78 13.10 -2.96 0.54
CA TRP A 78 12.71 -4.37 0.52
C TRP A 78 11.94 -4.74 -0.75
N GLN A 79 10.91 -3.97 -1.09
CA GLN A 79 10.10 -4.18 -2.29
C GLN A 79 10.93 -4.06 -3.59
N ILE A 80 11.86 -3.10 -3.64
CA ILE A 80 12.77 -2.94 -4.78
C ILE A 80 13.72 -4.13 -4.89
N LEU A 81 14.25 -4.63 -3.78
CA LEU A 81 15.10 -5.83 -3.77
C LEU A 81 14.33 -7.08 -4.26
N LEU A 82 13.07 -7.25 -3.84
CA LEU A 82 12.19 -8.32 -4.35
C LEU A 82 11.99 -8.22 -5.87
N ALA A 83 11.81 -7.00 -6.38
CA ALA A 83 11.64 -6.76 -7.81
C ALA A 83 12.90 -7.10 -8.62
N LEU A 84 14.08 -6.70 -8.13
CA LEU A 84 15.34 -6.82 -8.87
C LEU A 84 16.00 -8.20 -8.72
N LEU A 85 16.07 -8.71 -7.49
CA LEU A 85 16.85 -9.90 -7.16
C LEU A 85 16.07 -11.22 -7.24
N ASP A 86 14.76 -11.17 -7.59
CA ASP A 86 13.88 -12.35 -7.66
C ASP A 86 13.99 -13.25 -6.42
N LEU A 87 14.06 -12.64 -5.24
CA LEU A 87 14.26 -13.36 -3.98
C LEU A 87 13.11 -14.36 -3.68
N GLU A 88 11.95 -14.19 -4.26
CA GLU A 88 10.82 -15.13 -4.16
C GLU A 88 10.85 -16.23 -5.24
N HIS A 89 11.91 -16.35 -6.02
CA HIS A 89 12.07 -17.36 -7.05
C HIS A 89 10.83 -17.48 -7.96
N LYS A 90 10.19 -16.34 -8.28
CA LYS A 90 9.02 -16.30 -9.20
C LYS A 90 9.42 -16.59 -10.65
N GLY A 91 10.72 -16.58 -10.93
CA GLY A 91 11.29 -16.90 -12.23
C GLY A 91 11.05 -15.81 -13.29
N ARG A 92 11.35 -16.18 -14.54
CA ARG A 92 11.21 -15.29 -15.72
C ARG A 92 9.92 -15.53 -16.51
N THR A 93 8.95 -16.24 -15.94
CA THR A 93 7.64 -16.38 -16.56
C THR A 93 6.91 -15.05 -16.61
N ILE A 94 5.96 -14.87 -17.54
CA ILE A 94 5.14 -13.65 -17.65
C ILE A 94 4.48 -13.32 -16.30
N GLN A 95 3.96 -14.33 -15.60
CA GLN A 95 3.38 -14.15 -14.26
C GLN A 95 4.42 -13.70 -13.23
N GLY A 96 5.61 -14.26 -13.25
CA GLY A 96 6.71 -13.86 -12.37
C GLY A 96 7.16 -12.42 -12.63
N LEU A 97 7.29 -12.02 -13.89
CA LEU A 97 7.66 -10.65 -14.27
C LEU A 97 6.59 -9.63 -13.86
N LEU A 98 5.30 -9.96 -14.01
CA LEU A 98 4.20 -9.09 -13.57
C LEU A 98 4.20 -8.90 -12.05
N LEU A 99 4.44 -9.96 -11.28
CA LEU A 99 4.56 -9.86 -9.82
C LEU A 99 5.77 -9.01 -9.41
N ARG A 100 6.92 -9.19 -10.05
CA ARG A 100 8.12 -8.39 -9.81
C ARG A 100 7.93 -6.93 -10.17
N ALA A 101 7.25 -6.63 -11.29
CA ALA A 101 6.86 -5.27 -11.64
C ALA A 101 5.94 -4.66 -10.55
N GLY A 102 4.99 -5.43 -10.01
CA GLY A 102 4.15 -5.02 -8.89
C GLY A 102 4.95 -4.68 -7.63
N PHE A 103 5.97 -5.47 -7.29
CA PHE A 103 6.89 -5.14 -6.19
C PHE A 103 7.67 -3.86 -6.47
N GLY A 104 8.17 -3.66 -7.69
CA GLY A 104 8.89 -2.45 -8.09
C GLY A 104 8.02 -1.19 -7.96
N ILE A 105 6.80 -1.22 -8.50
CA ILE A 105 5.83 -0.13 -8.39
C ILE A 105 5.50 0.15 -6.92
N SER A 106 5.25 -0.89 -6.13
CA SER A 106 5.02 -0.74 -4.68
C SER A 106 6.22 -0.08 -3.99
N GLY A 107 7.44 -0.52 -4.29
CA GLY A 107 8.67 0.06 -3.77
C GLY A 107 8.79 1.56 -4.07
N LEU A 108 8.51 1.97 -5.31
CA LEU A 108 8.53 3.39 -5.70
C LEU A 108 7.47 4.22 -4.97
N ILE A 109 6.25 3.68 -4.78
CA ILE A 109 5.19 4.36 -4.03
C ILE A 109 5.64 4.59 -2.57
N TYR A 110 6.17 3.56 -1.91
CA TYR A 110 6.63 3.68 -0.52
C TYR A 110 7.88 4.55 -0.38
N ALA A 111 8.78 4.57 -1.38
CA ALA A 111 9.88 5.53 -1.44
C ALA A 111 9.36 6.97 -1.52
N GLY A 112 8.36 7.23 -2.34
CA GLY A 112 7.68 8.53 -2.41
C GLY A 112 7.06 8.96 -1.09
N LEU A 113 6.43 8.03 -0.35
CA LEU A 113 5.89 8.29 0.98
C LEU A 113 7.01 8.58 2.00
N ALA A 114 8.12 7.84 1.97
CA ALA A 114 9.27 8.09 2.83
C ALA A 114 9.88 9.47 2.59
N VAL A 115 10.08 9.85 1.32
CA VAL A 115 10.56 11.19 0.94
C VAL A 115 9.58 12.26 1.42
N THR A 116 8.27 12.03 1.30
CA THR A 116 7.26 12.98 1.78
C THR A 116 7.34 13.15 3.30
N ALA A 117 7.50 12.07 4.06
CA ALA A 117 7.68 12.15 5.51
C ALA A 117 8.92 12.98 5.88
N ILE A 118 10.04 12.81 5.16
CA ILE A 118 11.26 13.62 5.34
C ILE A 118 10.99 15.09 4.99
N ARG A 119 10.28 15.37 3.90
CA ARG A 119 9.93 16.75 3.52
C ARG A 119 9.08 17.45 4.57
N ILE A 120 8.11 16.74 5.17
CA ILE A 120 7.30 17.27 6.28
C ILE A 120 8.19 17.57 7.49
N LEU A 121 9.13 16.68 7.84
CA LEU A 121 10.10 16.91 8.92
C LEU A 121 10.95 18.15 8.72
N LEU A 122 11.31 18.45 7.46
CA LEU A 122 12.10 19.63 7.08
C LEU A 122 11.24 20.89 6.93
N GLY A 123 9.93 20.83 7.22
CA GLY A 123 9.01 21.96 7.06
C GLY A 123 8.76 22.38 5.60
N LEU A 124 9.08 21.50 4.63
CA LEU A 124 8.90 21.80 3.22
C LEU A 124 7.44 21.59 2.81
N HIS A 125 6.95 22.51 1.95
CA HIS A 125 5.59 22.39 1.41
C HIS A 125 5.42 21.10 0.58
N ASN A 126 4.33 20.39 0.81
CA ASN A 126 4.00 19.18 0.07
C ASN A 126 2.69 19.36 -0.68
N GLN A 127 2.67 18.89 -1.93
CA GLN A 127 1.44 18.76 -2.71
C GLN A 127 0.57 17.63 -2.15
N SER A 128 -0.75 17.75 -2.28
CA SER A 128 -1.66 16.64 -2.01
C SER A 128 -1.43 15.48 -3.00
N GLY A 129 -1.89 14.28 -2.64
CA GLY A 129 -1.79 13.13 -3.55
C GLY A 129 -2.56 13.34 -4.86
N GLU A 130 -3.70 14.04 -4.82
CA GLU A 130 -4.45 14.43 -6.01
C GLU A 130 -3.65 15.36 -6.92
N GLN A 131 -3.12 16.47 -6.38
CA GLN A 131 -2.29 17.40 -7.15
C GLN A 131 -1.09 16.73 -7.79
N ARG A 132 -0.49 15.77 -7.07
CA ARG A 132 0.64 15.00 -7.59
C ARG A 132 0.20 14.03 -8.70
N ALA A 133 -0.92 13.33 -8.54
CA ALA A 133 -1.47 12.44 -9.57
C ALA A 133 -1.83 13.23 -10.83
N GLU A 134 -2.50 14.36 -10.68
CA GLU A 134 -2.83 15.28 -11.77
C GLU A 134 -1.59 15.79 -12.50
N ALA A 135 -0.59 16.31 -11.75
CA ALA A 135 0.64 16.85 -12.33
C ALA A 135 1.43 15.78 -13.10
N LEU A 136 1.56 14.57 -12.55
CA LEU A 136 2.22 13.45 -13.24
C LEU A 136 1.46 13.02 -14.48
N THR A 137 0.12 12.94 -14.40
CA THR A 137 -0.73 12.59 -15.53
C THR A 137 -0.64 13.65 -16.63
N ALA A 138 -0.64 14.95 -16.26
CA ALA A 138 -0.45 16.05 -17.22
C ALA A 138 0.88 15.96 -17.96
N GLN A 139 1.98 15.70 -17.24
CA GLN A 139 3.29 15.52 -17.84
C GLN A 139 3.32 14.36 -18.85
N VAL A 140 2.71 13.22 -18.49
CA VAL A 140 2.67 12.05 -19.38
C VAL A 140 1.76 12.31 -20.59
N LEU A 141 0.59 12.91 -20.39
CA LEU A 141 -0.36 13.23 -21.48
C LEU A 141 0.18 14.27 -22.46
N ALA A 142 1.16 15.09 -22.06
CA ALA A 142 1.84 16.01 -22.97
C ALA A 142 2.67 15.31 -24.07
N HIS A 143 2.95 14.01 -23.93
CA HIS A 143 3.68 13.23 -24.92
C HIS A 143 2.73 12.53 -25.91
N PRO A 144 3.16 12.28 -27.18
CA PRO A 144 2.30 11.70 -28.22
C PRO A 144 1.66 10.35 -27.88
N LEU A 145 2.32 9.53 -27.05
CA LEU A 145 1.82 8.24 -26.57
C LEU A 145 1.31 8.29 -25.13
N GLY A 146 1.18 9.47 -24.55
CA GLY A 146 0.86 9.66 -23.15
C GLY A 146 -0.48 9.05 -22.73
N SER A 147 -1.51 9.22 -23.57
CA SER A 147 -2.84 8.65 -23.31
C SER A 147 -2.81 7.12 -23.23
N TRP A 148 -2.07 6.48 -24.12
CA TRP A 148 -1.88 5.03 -24.08
C TRP A 148 -1.15 4.58 -22.79
N LEU A 149 -0.10 5.30 -22.41
CA LEU A 149 0.66 4.99 -21.18
C LEU A 149 -0.21 5.14 -19.94
N VAL A 150 -0.97 6.24 -19.82
CA VAL A 150 -1.89 6.47 -18.69
C VAL A 150 -3.00 5.43 -18.69
N GLY A 151 -3.60 5.11 -19.85
CA GLY A 151 -4.65 4.11 -19.98
C GLY A 151 -4.18 2.69 -19.60
N ILE A 152 -2.99 2.29 -20.06
CA ILE A 152 -2.38 1.00 -19.68
C ILE A 152 -2.11 0.98 -18.17
N PHE A 153 -1.53 2.05 -17.61
CA PHE A 153 -1.25 2.11 -16.18
C PHE A 153 -2.54 2.06 -15.34
N GLY A 154 -3.59 2.80 -15.74
CA GLY A 154 -4.91 2.73 -15.12
C GLY A 154 -5.52 1.33 -15.17
N SER A 155 -5.38 0.64 -16.32
CA SER A 155 -5.84 -0.74 -16.49
C SER A 155 -5.08 -1.73 -15.58
N VAL A 156 -3.78 -1.53 -15.41
CA VAL A 156 -2.97 -2.31 -14.47
C VAL A 156 -3.43 -2.08 -13.04
N VAL A 157 -3.65 -0.82 -12.62
CA VAL A 157 -4.14 -0.50 -11.28
C VAL A 157 -5.52 -1.10 -11.03
N ALA A 158 -6.45 -1.00 -11.99
CA ALA A 158 -7.77 -1.64 -11.91
C ALA A 158 -7.64 -3.17 -11.82
N GLY A 159 -6.76 -3.77 -12.62
CA GLY A 159 -6.46 -5.20 -12.58
C GLY A 159 -5.91 -5.66 -11.23
N LEU A 160 -5.03 -4.86 -10.62
CA LEU A 160 -4.56 -5.11 -9.24
C LEU A 160 -5.72 -5.02 -8.24
N GLY A 161 -6.66 -4.09 -8.41
CA GLY A 161 -7.89 -4.04 -7.63
C GLY A 161 -8.71 -5.33 -7.74
N LEU A 162 -8.95 -5.83 -8.95
CA LEU A 162 -9.61 -7.12 -9.18
C LEU A 162 -8.84 -8.30 -8.58
N TYR A 163 -7.51 -8.26 -8.66
CA TYR A 163 -6.66 -9.29 -8.05
C TYR A 163 -6.81 -9.35 -6.52
N GLN A 164 -7.07 -8.22 -5.85
CA GLN A 164 -7.36 -8.22 -4.41
C GLN A 164 -8.61 -9.06 -4.09
N PHE A 165 -9.67 -8.93 -4.89
CA PHE A 165 -10.89 -9.74 -4.73
C PHE A 165 -10.65 -11.22 -5.06
N TYR A 166 -9.82 -11.52 -6.06
CA TYR A 166 -9.42 -12.89 -6.35
C TYR A 166 -8.61 -13.52 -5.21
N LYS A 167 -7.66 -12.77 -4.65
CA LYS A 167 -6.86 -13.17 -3.48
C LYS A 167 -7.76 -13.50 -2.29
N LEU A 168 -8.84 -12.73 -2.12
CA LEU A 168 -9.84 -12.92 -1.08
C LEU A 168 -10.58 -14.26 -1.23
N ARG A 169 -11.10 -14.57 -2.43
CA ARG A 169 -11.83 -15.83 -2.70
C ARG A 169 -11.01 -17.08 -2.43
N ARG A 170 -9.70 -17.03 -2.66
CA ARG A 170 -8.79 -18.16 -2.48
C ARG A 170 -8.08 -18.18 -1.12
N SER A 171 -8.41 -17.23 -0.21
CA SER A 171 -7.72 -17.04 1.08
C SER A 171 -6.19 -17.01 0.97
N ARG A 172 -5.66 -16.65 -0.21
CA ARG A 172 -4.22 -16.62 -0.51
C ARG A 172 -3.45 -15.58 0.32
N PHE A 173 -4.15 -14.59 0.89
CA PHE A 173 -3.55 -13.60 1.78
C PHE A 173 -3.10 -14.20 3.12
N LEU A 174 -3.58 -15.40 3.47
CA LEU A 174 -3.16 -16.13 4.67
C LEU A 174 -1.85 -16.90 4.47
N GLY A 175 -1.46 -17.16 3.21
CA GLY A 175 -0.22 -17.88 2.90
C GLY A 175 1.06 -17.17 3.33
N ASP A 176 0.98 -15.84 3.52
CA ASP A 176 2.09 -15.02 3.98
C ASP A 176 2.27 -15.05 5.53
N LEU A 177 1.44 -15.81 6.26
CA LEU A 177 1.37 -15.83 7.72
C LEU A 177 1.64 -17.22 8.30
N ARG A 178 2.35 -17.25 9.41
CA ARG A 178 2.57 -18.47 10.20
C ARG A 178 1.35 -18.77 11.08
N LEU A 179 0.33 -19.35 10.49
CA LEU A 179 -0.90 -19.71 11.21
C LEU A 179 -0.65 -20.76 12.28
N ASP A 180 0.37 -21.60 12.11
CA ASP A 180 0.81 -22.65 13.03
C ASP A 180 1.20 -22.13 14.40
N VAL A 181 1.82 -20.94 14.48
CA VAL A 181 2.27 -20.32 15.75
C VAL A 181 1.27 -19.33 16.33
N MET A 182 0.13 -19.12 15.66
CA MET A 182 -0.90 -18.18 16.09
C MET A 182 -1.97 -18.86 16.93
N SER A 183 -2.43 -18.18 17.99
CA SER A 183 -3.62 -18.61 18.72
C SER A 183 -4.88 -18.59 17.85
N ARG A 184 -5.86 -19.44 18.12
CA ARG A 184 -7.13 -19.46 17.35
C ARG A 184 -7.84 -18.12 17.27
N PRO A 185 -7.91 -17.27 18.32
CA PRO A 185 -8.47 -15.93 18.22
C PRO A 185 -7.70 -15.03 17.27
N ALA A 186 -6.34 -15.08 17.30
CA ALA A 186 -5.49 -14.30 16.39
C ALA A 186 -5.68 -14.71 14.94
N GLN A 187 -5.81 -16.02 14.65
CA GLN A 187 -6.10 -16.51 13.29
C GLN A 187 -7.45 -15.98 12.76
N ARG A 188 -8.51 -15.99 13.60
CA ARG A 188 -9.81 -15.43 13.23
C ARG A 188 -9.71 -13.94 12.94
N TRP A 189 -9.05 -13.19 13.83
CA TRP A 189 -8.85 -11.74 13.65
C TRP A 189 -8.13 -11.41 12.35
N VAL A 190 -7.03 -12.11 12.04
CA VAL A 190 -6.28 -11.94 10.80
C VAL A 190 -7.13 -12.28 9.57
N CYS A 191 -7.93 -13.32 9.63
CA CYS A 191 -8.80 -13.73 8.53
C CYS A 191 -9.85 -12.63 8.25
N GLU A 192 -10.56 -12.16 9.26
CA GLU A 192 -11.61 -11.16 9.10
C GLU A 192 -11.05 -9.78 8.73
N SER A 193 -9.99 -9.32 9.41
CA SER A 193 -9.34 -8.04 9.10
C SER A 193 -8.70 -8.08 7.70
N GLY A 194 -8.11 -9.21 7.30
CA GLY A 194 -7.58 -9.40 5.96
C GLY A 194 -8.67 -9.34 4.88
N ARG A 195 -9.83 -9.98 5.12
CA ARG A 195 -10.97 -9.94 4.19
C ARG A 195 -11.48 -8.52 4.00
N LEU A 196 -11.81 -7.83 5.11
CA LEU A 196 -12.31 -6.47 5.07
C LEU A 196 -11.29 -5.52 4.44
N GLY A 197 -10.02 -5.63 4.86
CA GLY A 197 -8.95 -4.77 4.37
C GLY A 197 -8.66 -4.92 2.88
N HIS A 198 -8.55 -6.14 2.39
CA HIS A 198 -8.34 -6.39 0.96
C HIS A 198 -9.54 -5.98 0.11
N THR A 199 -10.78 -6.11 0.63
CA THR A 199 -11.98 -5.61 -0.04
C THR A 199 -11.93 -4.09 -0.19
N ALA A 200 -11.64 -3.36 0.89
CA ALA A 200 -11.54 -1.91 0.85
C ALA A 200 -10.42 -1.45 -0.10
N LEU A 201 -9.22 -2.04 0.03
CA LEU A 201 -8.09 -1.69 -0.83
C LEU A 201 -8.39 -1.98 -2.31
N GLY A 202 -9.02 -3.12 -2.61
CA GLY A 202 -9.43 -3.50 -3.97
C GLY A 202 -10.43 -2.50 -4.56
N THR A 203 -11.42 -2.06 -3.77
CA THR A 203 -12.40 -1.05 -4.19
C THR A 203 -11.71 0.28 -4.51
N VAL A 204 -10.83 0.78 -3.64
CA VAL A 204 -10.08 2.01 -3.90
C VAL A 204 -9.23 1.89 -5.16
N MET A 205 -8.51 0.78 -5.35
CA MET A 205 -7.69 0.57 -6.54
C MET A 205 -8.51 0.52 -7.83
N LEU A 206 -9.70 -0.08 -7.79
CA LEU A 206 -10.62 -0.07 -8.95
C LEU A 206 -11.06 1.35 -9.31
N LEU A 207 -11.44 2.15 -8.32
CA LEU A 207 -11.83 3.54 -8.56
C LEU A 207 -10.67 4.37 -9.09
N VAL A 208 -9.50 4.30 -8.46
CA VAL A 208 -8.30 5.01 -8.94
C VAL A 208 -7.93 4.60 -10.36
N GLY A 209 -7.97 3.29 -10.64
CA GLY A 209 -7.72 2.79 -12.00
C GLY A 209 -8.73 3.31 -13.02
N SER A 210 -10.04 3.39 -12.64
CA SER A 210 -11.07 3.94 -13.52
C SER A 210 -10.86 5.45 -13.79
N PHE A 211 -10.44 6.24 -12.80
CA PHE A 211 -10.13 7.65 -12.99
C PHE A 211 -8.96 7.86 -13.95
N LEU A 212 -7.90 7.06 -13.84
CA LEU A 212 -6.77 7.11 -14.76
C LEU A 212 -7.16 6.72 -16.19
N ILE A 213 -8.01 5.71 -16.35
CA ILE A 213 -8.54 5.32 -17.67
C ILE A 213 -9.40 6.46 -18.26
N GLN A 214 -10.25 7.07 -17.43
CA GLN A 214 -11.06 8.20 -17.83
C GLN A 214 -10.20 9.39 -18.26
N ALA A 215 -9.18 9.76 -17.47
CA ALA A 215 -8.22 10.81 -17.82
C ALA A 215 -7.51 10.53 -19.15
N ALA A 216 -7.18 9.27 -19.42
CA ALA A 216 -6.55 8.86 -20.68
C ALA A 216 -7.50 8.99 -21.88
N ILE A 217 -8.78 8.63 -21.73
CA ILE A 217 -9.80 8.71 -22.80
C ILE A 217 -10.17 10.17 -23.09
N GLN A 218 -10.35 10.97 -22.05
CA GLN A 218 -10.78 12.36 -22.16
C GLN A 218 -9.60 13.33 -22.43
N LEU A 219 -8.36 12.83 -22.37
CA LEU A 219 -7.14 13.63 -22.46
C LEU A 219 -7.11 14.78 -21.42
N ASN A 220 -7.76 14.56 -20.26
CA ASN A 220 -7.91 15.54 -19.21
C ASN A 220 -7.20 15.09 -17.93
N PRO A 221 -6.07 15.73 -17.55
CA PRO A 221 -5.35 15.36 -16.34
C PRO A 221 -6.17 15.54 -15.05
N HIS A 222 -7.14 16.45 -15.02
CA HIS A 222 -8.01 16.69 -13.86
C HIS A 222 -8.89 15.49 -13.50
N ASP A 223 -9.11 14.58 -14.44
CA ASP A 223 -9.84 13.33 -14.18
C ASP A 223 -8.98 12.26 -13.52
N ALA A 224 -7.66 12.47 -13.42
CA ALA A 224 -6.72 11.57 -12.76
C ALA A 224 -6.83 11.70 -11.23
N GLY A 225 -7.75 10.96 -10.63
CA GLY A 225 -7.97 10.96 -9.20
C GLY A 225 -7.17 9.92 -8.43
N GLY A 226 -6.84 10.27 -7.18
CA GLY A 226 -6.19 9.40 -6.21
C GLY A 226 -7.16 8.75 -5.21
N VAL A 227 -6.59 8.28 -4.10
CA VAL A 227 -7.37 7.66 -3.00
C VAL A 227 -8.38 8.62 -2.39
N GLN A 228 -8.02 9.90 -2.23
CA GLN A 228 -8.91 10.93 -1.71
C GLN A 228 -10.15 11.10 -2.59
N GLN A 229 -9.99 11.24 -3.91
CA GLN A 229 -11.09 11.35 -4.86
C GLN A 229 -11.95 10.07 -4.89
N ALA A 230 -11.33 8.89 -4.76
CA ALA A 230 -12.07 7.63 -4.66
C ALA A 230 -13.01 7.62 -3.45
N LEU A 231 -12.53 8.07 -2.29
CA LEU A 231 -13.34 8.19 -1.07
C LEU A 231 -14.43 9.27 -1.23
N GLN A 232 -14.11 10.42 -1.85
CA GLN A 232 -15.09 11.48 -2.12
C GLN A 232 -16.21 10.99 -3.06
N THR A 233 -15.85 10.25 -4.11
CA THR A 233 -16.82 9.67 -5.04
C THR A 233 -17.79 8.73 -4.34
N LEU A 234 -17.28 7.90 -3.41
CA LEU A 234 -18.15 7.06 -2.57
C LEU A 234 -19.02 7.87 -1.63
N GLY A 235 -18.47 8.94 -1.05
CA GLY A 235 -19.20 9.84 -0.15
C GLY A 235 -20.36 10.57 -0.81
N ASN A 236 -20.26 10.86 -2.10
CA ASN A 236 -21.28 11.55 -2.88
C ASN A 236 -22.43 10.63 -3.36
N GLN A 237 -22.36 9.32 -3.09
CA GLN A 237 -23.44 8.39 -3.41
C GLN A 237 -24.62 8.53 -2.44
N PRO A 238 -25.86 8.10 -2.79
CA PRO A 238 -27.04 8.21 -1.93
C PRO A 238 -26.86 7.66 -0.51
N TYR A 239 -26.00 6.65 -0.33
CA TYR A 239 -25.66 6.04 0.95
C TYR A 239 -24.19 6.33 1.35
N GLY A 240 -23.67 7.50 0.94
CA GLY A 240 -22.24 7.86 1.04
C GLY A 240 -21.66 7.73 2.44
N VAL A 241 -22.39 8.14 3.47
CA VAL A 241 -21.97 8.02 4.88
C VAL A 241 -21.68 6.55 5.26
N TRP A 242 -22.56 5.63 4.89
CA TRP A 242 -22.38 4.20 5.18
C TRP A 242 -21.26 3.57 4.35
N LEU A 243 -21.15 3.99 3.09
CA LEU A 243 -20.04 3.54 2.21
C LEU A 243 -18.69 4.01 2.74
N LEU A 244 -18.59 5.28 3.15
CA LEU A 244 -17.38 5.83 3.75
C LEU A 244 -17.04 5.15 5.07
N ALA A 245 -18.04 4.93 5.94
CA ALA A 245 -17.83 4.20 7.19
C ALA A 245 -17.29 2.79 6.93
N ALA A 246 -17.87 2.06 5.98
CA ALA A 246 -17.41 0.73 5.60
C ALA A 246 -15.97 0.77 5.04
N MET A 247 -15.66 1.75 4.20
CA MET A 247 -14.30 1.94 3.65
C MET A 247 -13.29 2.31 4.74
N ALA A 248 -13.63 3.20 5.65
CA ALA A 248 -12.80 3.60 6.78
C ALA A 248 -12.47 2.39 7.68
N LEU A 249 -13.48 1.60 8.05
CA LEU A 249 -13.30 0.36 8.79
C LEU A 249 -12.46 -0.66 8.01
N GLY A 250 -12.66 -0.76 6.70
CA GLY A 250 -11.87 -1.61 5.82
C GLY A 250 -10.39 -1.20 5.78
N LEU A 251 -10.09 0.10 5.68
CA LEU A 251 -8.72 0.63 5.71
C LEU A 251 -8.05 0.39 7.08
N MET A 252 -8.78 0.58 8.18
CA MET A 252 -8.29 0.23 9.52
C MET A 252 -8.05 -1.27 9.66
N ALA A 253 -8.95 -2.09 9.12
CA ALA A 253 -8.80 -3.54 9.09
C ALA A 253 -7.56 -3.96 8.28
N TYR A 254 -7.29 -3.29 7.14
CA TYR A 254 -6.05 -3.51 6.37
C TYR A 254 -4.80 -3.11 7.15
N GLY A 255 -4.85 -2.00 7.89
CA GLY A 255 -3.77 -1.59 8.79
C GLY A 255 -3.50 -2.63 9.88
N SER A 256 -4.56 -3.11 10.56
CA SER A 256 -4.45 -4.13 11.61
C SER A 256 -3.94 -5.47 11.06
N PHE A 257 -4.40 -5.90 9.88
CA PHE A 257 -3.88 -7.07 9.17
C PHE A 257 -2.38 -6.91 8.86
N THR A 258 -1.98 -5.75 8.36
CA THR A 258 -0.57 -5.45 8.04
C THR A 258 0.30 -5.44 9.30
N LEU A 259 -0.25 -5.02 10.44
CA LEU A 259 0.45 -5.10 11.73
C LEU A 259 0.67 -6.56 12.17
N MET A 260 -0.30 -7.43 11.93
CA MET A 260 -0.13 -8.87 12.16
C MET A 260 0.92 -9.48 11.23
N LEU A 261 1.00 -9.01 9.98
CA LEU A 261 2.11 -9.38 9.08
C LEU A 261 3.47 -8.98 9.67
N ALA A 262 3.59 -7.78 10.27
CA ALA A 262 4.84 -7.36 10.92
C ALA A 262 5.30 -8.34 12.02
N ARG A 263 4.35 -8.96 12.73
CA ARG A 263 4.64 -9.88 13.83
C ARG A 263 4.76 -11.35 13.42
N TYR A 264 3.90 -11.79 12.48
CA TYR A 264 3.70 -13.21 12.15
C TYR A 264 3.98 -13.53 10.68
N ALA A 265 4.52 -12.57 9.89
CA ALA A 265 4.87 -12.88 8.51
C ALA A 265 5.81 -14.09 8.49
N ASN A 266 5.48 -15.05 7.64
CA ASN A 266 6.46 -16.03 7.20
C ASN A 266 7.55 -15.23 6.50
N CYS A 267 8.67 -15.08 7.15
CA CYS A 267 9.91 -14.81 6.42
C CYS A 267 10.25 -16.10 5.65
N LEU A 268 9.45 -16.40 4.63
CA LEU A 268 9.62 -17.57 3.76
C LEU A 268 11.01 -17.61 3.11
N PHE A 269 11.70 -16.48 3.11
CA PHE A 269 13.08 -16.36 2.67
C PHE A 269 14.10 -17.16 3.48
N VAL A 270 13.76 -17.49 4.72
CA VAL A 270 14.67 -18.24 5.60
C VAL A 270 14.53 -19.75 5.41
N TYR A 271 13.35 -20.21 4.96
CA TYR A 271 13.06 -21.66 4.90
C TYR A 271 13.34 -22.29 3.52
N CYS A 272 13.26 -21.54 2.42
CA CYS A 272 13.63 -22.09 1.11
C CYS A 272 15.15 -22.31 0.96
N ALA A 273 16.00 -21.65 1.75
CA ALA A 273 17.43 -21.91 1.74
C ALA A 273 17.79 -23.23 2.45
N ASP A 274 17.03 -23.63 3.47
CA ASP A 274 17.31 -24.88 4.20
C ASP A 274 16.74 -26.13 3.49
N ALA A 275 15.69 -25.97 2.68
CA ALA A 275 15.14 -27.07 1.88
C ALA A 275 15.98 -27.42 0.62
N ALA A 276 16.80 -26.48 0.16
CA ALA A 276 17.69 -26.69 -1.00
C ALA A 276 19.07 -27.28 -0.63
N VAL A 277 19.39 -27.36 0.66
CA VAL A 277 20.66 -27.92 1.16
C VAL A 277 20.48 -29.36 1.71
N GLY A 278 19.25 -29.83 1.80
CA GLY A 278 18.91 -31.16 2.34
C GLY A 278 18.54 -32.22 1.31
N GLN A 279 18.87 -32.06 0.01
CA GLN A 279 18.78 -33.13 -1.00
C GLN A 279 20.11 -33.37 -1.67
#